data_07590570d915ebbb3b6b160439f975ce
#
_entry.id   07590570d915ebbb3b6b160439f975ce
#
_cell.length_a   1.000
_cell.length_b   1.000
_cell.length_c   1.000
_cell.angle_alpha   90.00
_cell.angle_beta   90.00
_cell.angle_gamma   90.00
#
_symmetry.space_group_name_H-M   'P 1'
#
loop_
_entity.id
_entity.type
_entity.pdbx_description
1 polymer ?
#
loop_
_entity_poly.entity_id
_entity_poly.type
_entity_poly.pdbx_seq_one_letter_code
_entity_poly.pdbx_strand_id
1 'polypeptide(L)'
;MATSHSPTGQTVAIIGAGPTGLSMLKTLRNDGFDATIFERRSRVGGLWSYTEDETMTTALPNTTANISKYTCGFTDYPMPDHYPPFLSQSQFQEFLESYSTHFGLQDHIVFRTSVTEVERNVDNTKWCVKMTTEGKPVTREFDKVVCCHGYQTQAKAPTFPGQEEFQGRIMHAQQFRRPTDFKGQNVVFVGMSSSASDVVPLVVQNAAKVYVSHRRGTWIFGRWRNGLPTDLLVNYTRRQMGYFMQSWFPDLSAKLSKMATTFLMKKYGNLDPSWRLLEDAPPLSLNLTACMDTMLDLLREGKITSMHGVESFLGGKKVKFMDGTVLDDIDTVIFCTGYRADFSILPFVEHSTPENDAQDNAFGGAPIPRLYMNIFPPKHAESMAILIASTYGKNNGFSFADVISMAISNIWRGVSGDMIPSVPEMERAIDAHHQWIAGRWVKENTTDVCAVKQWEFQRFLHEAAGTGLENLGWGWKGWWTWLRDPKMSYLMRHGVETAYAFRYFETGKRAVWPGARDAIIHTNALVKKLRAEKLAETKKE
;
A
#
# COMPACT_ATOMS: atom_id res chain seq x y z
N MET A 1 -0.43 6.59 -34.74
CA MET A 1 -0.19 5.23 -35.27
C MET A 1 0.30 4.41 -34.08
N ALA A 2 -0.43 3.38 -33.69
CA ALA A 2 0.03 2.46 -32.65
C ALA A 2 1.24 1.72 -33.23
N THR A 3 2.40 1.83 -32.60
CA THR A 3 3.55 1.00 -32.92
C THR A 3 3.17 -0.43 -32.57
N SER A 4 2.82 -1.22 -33.59
CA SER A 4 2.68 -2.67 -33.45
C SER A 4 4.06 -3.22 -33.12
N HIS A 5 4.36 -3.39 -31.83
CA HIS A 5 5.57 -4.09 -31.44
C HIS A 5 5.39 -5.57 -31.77
N SER A 6 6.36 -6.15 -32.48
CA SER A 6 6.41 -7.58 -32.73
C SER A 6 6.31 -8.33 -31.40
N PRO A 7 5.56 -9.45 -31.34
CA PRO A 7 5.47 -10.25 -30.12
C PRO A 7 6.88 -10.59 -29.63
N THR A 8 7.14 -10.38 -28.35
CA THR A 8 8.46 -10.72 -27.77
C THR A 8 8.68 -12.24 -27.77
N GLY A 9 7.58 -13.01 -27.79
CA GLY A 9 7.59 -14.47 -27.64
C GLY A 9 8.05 -14.95 -26.27
N GLN A 10 8.41 -14.02 -25.36
CA GLN A 10 8.92 -14.37 -24.04
C GLN A 10 7.75 -14.70 -23.09
N THR A 11 7.89 -15.81 -22.36
CA THR A 11 6.94 -16.27 -21.37
C THR A 11 7.17 -15.57 -20.03
N VAL A 12 6.08 -15.14 -19.36
CA VAL A 12 6.17 -14.46 -18.07
C VAL A 12 5.22 -15.09 -17.05
N ALA A 13 5.77 -15.55 -15.92
CA ALA A 13 4.97 -15.93 -14.78
C ALA A 13 4.69 -14.71 -13.89
N ILE A 14 3.42 -14.47 -13.56
CA ILE A 14 3.00 -13.45 -12.61
C ILE A 14 2.41 -14.16 -11.38
N ILE A 15 2.89 -13.85 -10.19
CA ILE A 15 2.46 -14.51 -8.96
C ILE A 15 1.47 -13.60 -8.22
N GLY A 16 0.19 -14.01 -8.21
CA GLY A 16 -0.91 -13.31 -7.53
C GLY A 16 -1.79 -12.45 -8.45
N ALA A 17 -3.13 -12.61 -8.32
CA ALA A 17 -4.18 -11.90 -9.07
C ALA A 17 -4.81 -10.75 -8.28
N GLY A 18 -4.04 -10.07 -7.45
CA GLY A 18 -4.43 -8.78 -6.87
C GLY A 18 -4.37 -7.65 -7.91
N PRO A 19 -4.69 -6.40 -7.53
CA PRO A 19 -4.69 -5.25 -8.45
C PRO A 19 -3.40 -5.11 -9.25
N THR A 20 -2.25 -5.34 -8.60
CA THR A 20 -0.93 -5.23 -9.25
C THR A 20 -0.71 -6.33 -10.28
N GLY A 21 -1.08 -7.59 -9.95
CA GLY A 21 -0.96 -8.69 -10.90
C GLY A 21 -1.88 -8.54 -12.11
N LEU A 22 -3.12 -8.09 -11.91
CA LEU A 22 -4.07 -7.83 -13.01
C LEU A 22 -3.56 -6.73 -13.95
N SER A 23 -3.05 -5.62 -13.40
CA SER A 23 -2.47 -4.55 -14.19
C SER A 23 -1.21 -5.01 -14.94
N MET A 24 -0.37 -5.82 -14.29
CA MET A 24 0.83 -6.40 -14.89
C MET A 24 0.47 -7.32 -16.06
N LEU A 25 -0.50 -8.22 -15.87
CA LEU A 25 -0.96 -9.12 -16.92
C LEU A 25 -1.48 -8.35 -18.13
N LYS A 26 -2.38 -7.39 -17.91
CA LYS A 26 -2.90 -6.51 -18.98
C LYS A 26 -1.75 -5.86 -19.74
N THR A 27 -0.83 -5.24 -19.01
CA THR A 27 0.25 -4.45 -19.61
C THR A 27 1.21 -5.34 -20.42
N LEU A 28 1.66 -6.44 -19.84
CA LEU A 28 2.61 -7.35 -20.51
C LEU A 28 1.99 -7.98 -21.76
N ARG A 29 0.74 -8.44 -21.70
CA ARG A 29 0.07 -9.01 -22.87
C ARG A 29 -0.15 -7.99 -23.98
N ASN A 30 -0.57 -6.78 -23.64
CA ASN A 30 -0.69 -5.69 -24.63
C ASN A 30 0.65 -5.34 -25.29
N ASP A 31 1.76 -5.56 -24.58
CA ASP A 31 3.12 -5.28 -25.04
C ASP A 31 3.80 -6.51 -25.70
N GLY A 32 3.06 -7.62 -25.93
CA GLY A 32 3.51 -8.78 -26.71
C GLY A 32 4.21 -9.89 -25.92
N PHE A 33 4.18 -9.87 -24.59
CA PHE A 33 4.64 -10.99 -23.76
C PHE A 33 3.54 -12.06 -23.64
N ASP A 34 3.95 -13.33 -23.56
CA ASP A 34 3.06 -14.43 -23.18
C ASP A 34 3.02 -14.58 -21.66
N ALA A 35 2.21 -13.73 -21.02
CA ALA A 35 2.11 -13.65 -19.58
C ALA A 35 0.94 -14.47 -19.03
N THR A 36 1.16 -15.16 -17.91
CA THR A 36 0.17 -15.96 -17.17
C THR A 36 0.26 -15.64 -15.67
N ILE A 37 -0.89 -15.42 -15.03
CA ILE A 37 -1.00 -15.31 -13.58
C ILE A 37 -1.22 -16.68 -12.93
N PHE A 38 -0.57 -16.91 -11.79
CA PHE A 38 -0.83 -17.99 -10.86
C PHE A 38 -1.41 -17.43 -9.57
N GLU A 39 -2.67 -17.80 -9.25
CA GLU A 39 -3.41 -17.28 -8.10
C GLU A 39 -3.84 -18.42 -7.17
N ARG A 40 -3.51 -18.30 -5.89
CA ARG A 40 -3.87 -19.33 -4.88
C ARG A 40 -5.36 -19.37 -4.57
N ARG A 41 -6.08 -18.27 -4.73
CA ARG A 41 -7.53 -18.20 -4.53
C ARG A 41 -8.30 -18.69 -5.76
N SER A 42 -9.61 -18.83 -5.61
CA SER A 42 -10.50 -19.23 -6.71
C SER A 42 -10.99 -18.06 -7.57
N ARG A 43 -10.60 -16.83 -7.22
CA ARG A 43 -11.01 -15.60 -7.92
C ARG A 43 -9.97 -14.50 -7.80
N VAL A 44 -10.07 -13.49 -8.64
CA VAL A 44 -9.22 -12.30 -8.60
C VAL A 44 -9.55 -11.41 -7.40
N GLY A 45 -8.69 -10.43 -7.11
CA GLY A 45 -8.96 -9.39 -6.11
C GLY A 45 -7.92 -9.29 -5.00
N GLY A 46 -7.07 -10.32 -4.82
CA GLY A 46 -6.05 -10.32 -3.76
C GLY A 46 -6.70 -10.14 -2.38
N LEU A 47 -6.23 -9.18 -1.57
CA LEU A 47 -6.79 -8.95 -0.23
C LEU A 47 -8.27 -8.48 -0.23
N TRP A 48 -8.76 -7.91 -1.33
CA TRP A 48 -10.17 -7.52 -1.45
C TRP A 48 -11.11 -8.71 -1.68
N SER A 49 -10.57 -9.88 -2.04
CA SER A 49 -11.32 -11.13 -2.14
C SER A 49 -11.46 -11.74 -0.75
N TYR A 50 -12.59 -11.47 -0.07
CA TYR A 50 -12.86 -12.01 1.27
C TYR A 50 -12.77 -13.54 1.33
N THR A 51 -12.22 -14.07 2.42
CA THR A 51 -12.11 -15.50 2.71
C THR A 51 -12.23 -15.76 4.20
N GLU A 52 -12.83 -16.92 4.55
CA GLU A 52 -12.88 -17.44 5.92
C GLU A 52 -11.54 -18.11 6.35
N ASP A 53 -10.63 -18.34 5.43
CA ASP A 53 -9.32 -18.92 5.73
C ASP A 53 -8.47 -17.94 6.57
N GLU A 54 -8.25 -18.27 7.84
CA GLU A 54 -7.53 -17.48 8.82
C GLU A 54 -6.03 -17.35 8.52
N THR A 55 -5.49 -18.18 7.63
CA THR A 55 -4.07 -18.09 7.18
C THR A 55 -3.86 -17.02 6.12
N MET A 56 -4.93 -16.51 5.51
CA MET A 56 -4.89 -15.53 4.45
C MET A 56 -5.30 -14.15 4.95
N THR A 57 -4.54 -13.12 4.58
CA THR A 57 -4.94 -11.73 4.79
C THR A 57 -6.12 -11.37 3.89
N THR A 58 -7.16 -10.78 4.45
CA THR A 58 -8.35 -10.36 3.72
C THR A 58 -8.91 -9.06 4.27
N ALA A 59 -9.47 -8.22 3.41
CA ALA A 59 -10.34 -7.14 3.84
C ALA A 59 -11.65 -7.74 4.36
N LEU A 60 -12.13 -7.23 5.49
CA LEU A 60 -13.37 -7.70 6.10
C LEU A 60 -14.60 -7.16 5.34
N PRO A 61 -15.77 -7.81 5.42
CA PRO A 61 -16.97 -7.35 4.73
C PRO A 61 -17.38 -5.91 5.05
N ASN A 62 -17.04 -5.41 6.25
CA ASN A 62 -17.29 -4.03 6.67
C ASN A 62 -16.15 -3.06 6.33
N THR A 63 -15.04 -3.54 5.80
CA THR A 63 -13.91 -2.67 5.42
C THR A 63 -14.35 -1.71 4.33
N THR A 64 -14.10 -0.44 4.57
CA THR A 64 -14.30 0.64 3.61
C THR A 64 -12.96 1.21 3.19
N ALA A 65 -12.80 1.51 1.92
CA ALA A 65 -11.58 2.11 1.38
C ALA A 65 -11.18 3.40 2.10
N ASN A 66 -9.88 3.64 2.16
CA ASN A 66 -9.31 4.86 2.76
C ASN A 66 -9.10 5.98 1.74
N ILE A 67 -9.31 5.70 0.46
CA ILE A 67 -9.11 6.61 -0.66
C ILE A 67 -10.42 6.66 -1.45
N SER A 68 -10.83 7.86 -1.87
CA SER A 68 -12.08 8.03 -2.60
C SER A 68 -11.96 7.57 -4.07
N LYS A 69 -13.10 7.21 -4.67
CA LYS A 69 -13.18 6.83 -6.08
C LYS A 69 -12.67 7.92 -7.05
N TYR A 70 -12.62 9.17 -6.59
CA TYR A 70 -12.19 10.29 -7.43
C TYR A 70 -10.68 10.31 -7.67
N THR A 71 -9.90 9.82 -6.73
CA THR A 71 -8.43 9.73 -6.82
C THR A 71 -7.95 8.30 -6.97
N CYS A 72 -8.79 7.30 -6.63
CA CYS A 72 -8.48 5.89 -6.75
C CYS A 72 -8.96 5.34 -8.10
N GLY A 73 -8.09 4.63 -8.82
CA GLY A 73 -8.46 3.97 -10.08
C GLY A 73 -7.25 3.57 -10.90
N PHE A 74 -7.51 2.76 -11.92
CA PHE A 74 -6.53 2.45 -12.95
C PHE A 74 -6.42 3.60 -13.95
N THR A 75 -5.33 3.63 -14.74
CA THR A 75 -5.03 4.76 -15.63
C THR A 75 -5.93 4.83 -16.87
N ASP A 76 -6.61 3.73 -17.20
CA ASP A 76 -7.45 3.55 -18.39
C ASP A 76 -8.77 2.81 -18.11
N TYR A 77 -9.16 2.72 -16.82
CA TYR A 77 -10.41 2.10 -16.40
C TYR A 77 -11.05 2.90 -15.27
N PRO A 78 -11.98 3.82 -15.60
CA PRO A 78 -12.65 4.66 -14.61
C PRO A 78 -13.55 3.86 -13.67
N MET A 79 -13.63 4.33 -12.42
CA MET A 79 -14.63 3.81 -11.50
C MET A 79 -16.04 4.28 -11.89
N PRO A 80 -17.04 3.40 -11.79
CA PRO A 80 -18.43 3.73 -12.09
C PRO A 80 -18.97 4.89 -11.25
N ASP A 81 -19.77 5.76 -11.88
CA ASP A 81 -20.33 6.95 -11.23
C ASP A 81 -21.30 6.59 -10.10
N HIS A 82 -22.00 5.47 -10.19
CA HIS A 82 -22.96 5.02 -9.18
C HIS A 82 -22.32 4.54 -7.87
N TYR A 83 -20.99 4.27 -7.85
CA TYR A 83 -20.33 3.91 -6.61
C TYR A 83 -20.29 5.09 -5.63
N PRO A 84 -20.36 4.81 -4.32
CA PRO A 84 -20.18 5.84 -3.29
C PRO A 84 -18.76 6.43 -3.35
N PRO A 85 -18.52 7.59 -2.73
CA PRO A 85 -17.17 8.16 -2.67
C PRO A 85 -16.11 7.20 -2.12
N PHE A 86 -16.43 6.42 -1.09
CA PHE A 86 -15.56 5.38 -0.54
C PHE A 86 -16.20 4.01 -0.72
N LEU A 87 -15.53 3.14 -1.47
CA LEU A 87 -16.03 1.82 -1.80
C LEU A 87 -15.91 0.86 -0.61
N SER A 88 -16.90 -0.01 -0.47
CA SER A 88 -16.83 -1.16 0.43
C SER A 88 -15.91 -2.25 -0.14
N GLN A 89 -15.57 -3.23 0.70
CA GLN A 89 -14.82 -4.42 0.28
C GLN A 89 -15.49 -5.10 -0.92
N SER A 90 -16.81 -5.31 -0.88
CA SER A 90 -17.55 -5.98 -1.96
C SER A 90 -17.55 -5.19 -3.28
N GLN A 91 -17.66 -3.87 -3.21
CA GLN A 91 -17.60 -3.01 -4.40
C GLN A 91 -16.20 -2.99 -5.03
N PHE A 92 -15.13 -3.06 -4.21
CA PHE A 92 -13.79 -3.24 -4.75
C PHE A 92 -13.59 -4.61 -5.40
N GLN A 93 -14.11 -5.66 -4.81
CA GLN A 93 -14.10 -6.98 -5.42
C GLN A 93 -14.82 -6.96 -6.78
N GLU A 94 -16.03 -6.41 -6.84
CA GLU A 94 -16.79 -6.25 -8.08
C GLU A 94 -16.02 -5.45 -9.14
N PHE A 95 -15.40 -4.34 -8.74
CA PHE A 95 -14.60 -3.50 -9.63
C PHE A 95 -13.40 -4.24 -10.22
N LEU A 96 -12.70 -5.07 -9.44
CA LEU A 96 -11.56 -5.85 -9.90
C LEU A 96 -11.99 -7.02 -10.81
N GLU A 97 -13.12 -7.64 -10.53
CA GLU A 97 -13.72 -8.67 -11.42
C GLU A 97 -14.14 -8.05 -12.74
N SER A 98 -14.81 -6.88 -12.70
CA SER A 98 -15.19 -6.12 -13.88
C SER A 98 -13.98 -5.68 -14.71
N TYR A 99 -12.89 -5.23 -14.06
CA TYR A 99 -11.62 -4.93 -14.73
C TYR A 99 -11.05 -6.16 -15.44
N SER A 100 -11.00 -7.29 -14.77
CA SER A 100 -10.49 -8.54 -15.32
C SER A 100 -11.29 -8.99 -16.55
N THR A 101 -12.61 -8.88 -16.48
CA THR A 101 -13.52 -9.20 -17.59
C THR A 101 -13.37 -8.22 -18.77
N HIS A 102 -13.34 -6.92 -18.47
CA HIS A 102 -13.23 -5.87 -19.49
C HIS A 102 -11.99 -6.01 -20.37
N PHE A 103 -10.87 -6.40 -19.77
CA PHE A 103 -9.61 -6.60 -20.49
C PHE A 103 -9.36 -8.06 -20.93
N GLY A 104 -10.33 -8.97 -20.77
CA GLY A 104 -10.21 -10.37 -21.20
C GLY A 104 -9.09 -11.13 -20.50
N LEU A 105 -8.82 -10.84 -19.21
CA LEU A 105 -7.67 -11.39 -18.50
C LEU A 105 -7.89 -12.80 -17.94
N GLN A 106 -9.14 -13.24 -17.80
CA GLN A 106 -9.48 -14.46 -17.06
C GLN A 106 -8.87 -15.73 -17.66
N ASP A 107 -8.81 -15.82 -18.98
CA ASP A 107 -8.24 -16.98 -19.70
C ASP A 107 -6.72 -17.13 -19.51
N HIS A 108 -6.10 -16.11 -18.90
CA HIS A 108 -4.66 -16.07 -18.63
C HIS A 108 -4.35 -16.15 -17.12
N ILE A 109 -5.32 -16.61 -16.32
CA ILE A 109 -5.17 -16.77 -14.87
C ILE A 109 -5.42 -18.23 -14.49
N VAL A 110 -4.42 -18.84 -13.86
CA VAL A 110 -4.54 -20.19 -13.31
C VAL A 110 -4.88 -20.07 -11.82
N PHE A 111 -6.14 -20.28 -11.47
CA PHE A 111 -6.63 -20.22 -10.11
C PHE A 111 -6.27 -21.47 -9.29
N ARG A 112 -6.46 -21.41 -7.97
CA ARG A 112 -6.18 -22.49 -7.00
C ARG A 112 -4.76 -23.05 -7.15
N THR A 113 -3.83 -22.15 -7.47
CA THR A 113 -2.43 -22.46 -7.73
C THR A 113 -1.55 -21.64 -6.81
N SER A 114 -0.93 -22.29 -5.84
CA SER A 114 0.04 -21.71 -4.92
C SER A 114 1.45 -21.91 -5.44
N VAL A 115 2.15 -20.83 -5.74
CA VAL A 115 3.59 -20.88 -6.01
C VAL A 115 4.31 -21.11 -4.68
N THR A 116 5.20 -22.10 -4.64
CA THR A 116 5.94 -22.51 -3.45
C THR A 116 7.42 -22.12 -3.51
N GLU A 117 7.98 -22.04 -4.70
CA GLU A 117 9.38 -21.67 -4.90
C GLU A 117 9.62 -21.14 -6.31
N VAL A 118 10.55 -20.21 -6.45
CA VAL A 118 11.06 -19.68 -7.71
C VAL A 118 12.58 -19.74 -7.67
N GLU A 119 13.19 -20.42 -8.61
CA GLU A 119 14.64 -20.57 -8.72
C GLU A 119 15.09 -20.54 -10.17
N ARG A 120 16.40 -20.42 -10.42
CA ARG A 120 16.95 -20.57 -11.78
C ARG A 120 17.04 -22.04 -12.14
N ASN A 121 16.80 -22.36 -13.43
CA ASN A 121 17.06 -23.70 -13.94
C ASN A 121 18.56 -24.01 -13.97
N VAL A 122 18.92 -25.27 -14.18
CA VAL A 122 20.30 -25.74 -14.13
C VAL A 122 21.23 -24.96 -15.07
N ASP A 123 20.73 -24.60 -16.25
CA ASP A 123 21.49 -23.88 -17.28
C ASP A 123 21.50 -22.35 -17.04
N ASN A 124 20.85 -21.88 -15.99
CA ASN A 124 20.68 -20.46 -15.66
C ASN A 124 20.08 -19.61 -16.81
N THR A 125 19.24 -20.22 -17.64
CA THR A 125 18.60 -19.57 -18.80
C THR A 125 17.16 -19.16 -18.53
N LYS A 126 16.43 -19.93 -17.70
CA LYS A 126 15.02 -19.71 -17.36
C LYS A 126 14.76 -19.76 -15.85
N TRP A 127 13.56 -19.35 -15.47
CA TRP A 127 13.05 -19.46 -14.13
C TRP A 127 12.19 -20.71 -14.00
N CYS A 128 12.54 -21.59 -13.06
CA CYS A 128 11.70 -22.71 -12.63
C CYS A 128 10.73 -22.20 -11.56
N VAL A 129 9.45 -22.24 -11.84
CA VAL A 129 8.39 -21.89 -10.89
C VAL A 129 7.75 -23.19 -10.41
N LYS A 130 8.01 -23.55 -9.15
CA LYS A 130 7.38 -24.69 -8.46
C LYS A 130 6.06 -24.23 -7.85
N MET A 131 5.02 -24.99 -8.05
CA MET A 131 3.68 -24.64 -7.60
C MET A 131 2.86 -25.86 -7.26
N THR A 132 1.78 -25.68 -6.49
CA THR A 132 0.76 -26.68 -6.24
C THR A 132 -0.54 -26.22 -6.84
N THR A 133 -1.04 -26.96 -7.82
CA THR A 133 -2.32 -26.69 -8.49
C THR A 133 -3.32 -27.77 -8.08
N GLU A 134 -4.42 -27.38 -7.44
CA GLU A 134 -5.44 -28.31 -6.94
C GLU A 134 -4.84 -29.46 -6.09
N GLY A 135 -3.83 -29.13 -5.27
CA GLY A 135 -3.13 -30.10 -4.43
C GLY A 135 -2.04 -30.94 -5.12
N LYS A 136 -1.82 -30.79 -6.43
CA LYS A 136 -0.79 -31.51 -7.18
C LYS A 136 0.43 -30.64 -7.45
N PRO A 137 1.65 -31.12 -7.19
CA PRO A 137 2.86 -30.38 -7.52
C PRO A 137 3.05 -30.29 -9.04
N VAL A 138 3.40 -29.08 -9.49
CA VAL A 138 3.69 -28.76 -10.89
C VAL A 138 4.89 -27.85 -10.93
N THR A 139 5.80 -28.07 -11.89
CA THR A 139 6.92 -27.16 -12.17
C THR A 139 6.83 -26.70 -13.62
N ARG A 140 6.99 -25.40 -13.86
CA ARG A 140 7.01 -24.81 -15.20
C ARG A 140 8.17 -23.83 -15.32
N GLU A 141 8.69 -23.69 -16.52
CA GLU A 141 9.77 -22.76 -16.84
C GLU A 141 9.25 -21.52 -17.56
N PHE A 142 9.83 -20.36 -17.22
CA PHE A 142 9.49 -19.05 -17.78
C PHE A 142 10.76 -18.24 -18.06
N ASP A 143 10.69 -17.36 -19.05
CA ASP A 143 11.77 -16.42 -19.35
C ASP A 143 11.87 -15.32 -18.29
N LYS A 144 10.73 -14.90 -17.75
CA LYS A 144 10.63 -13.84 -16.75
C LYS A 144 9.62 -14.16 -15.64
N VAL A 145 9.81 -13.53 -14.48
CA VAL A 145 8.88 -13.67 -13.34
C VAL A 145 8.58 -12.31 -12.72
N VAL A 146 7.31 -12.07 -12.35
CA VAL A 146 6.89 -10.91 -11.56
C VAL A 146 6.16 -11.38 -10.30
N CYS A 147 6.66 -10.98 -9.14
CA CYS A 147 6.06 -11.29 -7.85
C CYS A 147 5.08 -10.20 -7.44
N CYS A 148 3.77 -10.50 -7.50
CA CYS A 148 2.66 -9.60 -7.17
C CYS A 148 1.78 -10.13 -6.02
N HIS A 149 2.29 -11.05 -5.18
CA HIS A 149 1.50 -11.72 -4.16
C HIS A 149 1.25 -10.91 -2.88
N GLY A 150 1.65 -9.63 -2.90
CA GLY A 150 1.34 -8.66 -1.86
C GLY A 150 2.35 -8.62 -0.72
N TYR A 151 2.39 -7.47 -0.02
CA TYR A 151 3.31 -7.22 1.09
C TYR A 151 2.69 -7.48 2.48
N GLN A 152 1.38 -7.68 2.56
CA GLN A 152 0.64 -7.97 3.80
C GLN A 152 0.32 -9.45 3.90
N THR A 153 1.33 -10.31 3.77
CA THR A 153 1.14 -11.76 3.68
C THR A 153 1.43 -12.48 4.99
N GLN A 154 2.48 -12.10 5.70
CA GLN A 154 2.85 -12.68 6.97
C GLN A 154 2.48 -11.76 8.13
N ALA A 155 1.75 -12.27 9.11
CA ALA A 155 1.43 -11.56 10.34
C ALA A 155 2.71 -11.23 11.13
N LYS A 156 2.86 -9.96 11.55
CA LYS A 156 3.94 -9.54 12.44
C LYS A 156 3.46 -9.63 13.89
N ALA A 157 3.62 -10.78 14.52
CA ALA A 157 3.30 -10.97 15.94
C ALA A 157 4.57 -10.77 16.78
N PRO A 158 4.64 -9.73 17.64
CA PRO A 158 5.73 -9.57 18.60
C PRO A 158 5.63 -10.63 19.68
N THR A 159 6.77 -10.96 20.29
CA THR A 159 6.83 -11.80 21.49
C THR A 159 7.04 -10.91 22.71
N PHE A 160 6.35 -11.20 23.79
CA PHE A 160 6.45 -10.48 25.06
C PHE A 160 6.92 -11.41 26.18
N PRO A 161 7.64 -10.91 27.19
CA PRO A 161 8.00 -11.69 28.37
C PRO A 161 6.76 -12.30 29.05
N GLY A 162 6.80 -13.58 29.40
CA GLY A 162 5.71 -14.32 30.07
C GLY A 162 4.51 -14.64 29.18
N GLN A 163 4.63 -14.46 27.86
CA GLN A 163 3.52 -14.70 26.91
C GLN A 163 3.08 -16.18 26.90
N GLU A 164 4.00 -17.11 27.12
CA GLU A 164 3.76 -18.55 27.18
C GLU A 164 2.95 -18.97 28.42
N GLU A 165 2.93 -18.16 29.47
CA GLU A 165 2.14 -18.40 30.69
C GLU A 165 0.73 -17.79 30.64
N PHE A 166 0.42 -17.06 29.58
CA PHE A 166 -0.89 -16.42 29.43
C PHE A 166 -1.96 -17.46 29.08
N GLN A 167 -3.01 -17.52 29.90
CA GLN A 167 -4.10 -18.50 29.75
C GLN A 167 -5.27 -18.00 28.89
N GLY A 168 -5.25 -16.76 28.43
CA GLY A 168 -6.20 -16.24 27.46
C GLY A 168 -5.80 -16.58 26.02
N ARG A 169 -6.62 -16.18 25.06
CA ARG A 169 -6.33 -16.34 23.63
C ARG A 169 -5.39 -15.21 23.15
N ILE A 170 -4.36 -15.57 22.41
CA ILE A 170 -3.54 -14.62 21.65
C ILE A 170 -3.74 -14.89 20.16
N MET A 171 -4.04 -13.84 19.39
CA MET A 171 -4.20 -13.95 17.95
C MET A 171 -3.72 -12.67 17.24
N HIS A 172 -3.46 -12.78 15.94
CA HIS A 172 -3.21 -11.63 15.09
C HIS A 172 -4.51 -11.20 14.38
N ALA A 173 -4.65 -9.91 14.06
CA ALA A 173 -5.80 -9.38 13.32
C ALA A 173 -6.02 -10.05 11.96
N GLN A 174 -5.01 -10.69 11.37
CA GLN A 174 -5.13 -11.53 10.17
C GLN A 174 -6.14 -12.68 10.35
N GLN A 175 -6.21 -13.24 11.56
CA GLN A 175 -7.07 -14.37 11.90
C GLN A 175 -8.49 -13.96 12.27
N PHE A 176 -8.74 -12.65 12.42
CA PHE A 176 -10.07 -12.16 12.79
C PHE A 176 -11.08 -12.41 11.65
N ARG A 177 -12.24 -12.99 11.98
CA ARG A 177 -13.36 -13.20 11.04
C ARG A 177 -14.70 -12.75 11.61
N ARG A 178 -15.03 -13.12 12.84
CA ARG A 178 -16.36 -12.94 13.42
C ARG A 178 -16.31 -12.16 14.72
N PRO A 179 -17.01 -11.02 14.82
CA PRO A 179 -17.05 -10.24 16.06
C PRO A 179 -17.80 -10.95 17.20
N THR A 180 -18.70 -11.88 16.89
CA THR A 180 -19.46 -12.67 17.88
C THR A 180 -18.60 -13.61 18.71
N ASP A 181 -17.40 -13.98 18.22
CA ASP A 181 -16.45 -14.84 18.93
C ASP A 181 -15.91 -14.17 20.22
N PHE A 182 -16.10 -12.87 20.36
CA PHE A 182 -15.64 -12.04 21.50
C PHE A 182 -16.76 -11.66 22.45
N LYS A 183 -17.93 -12.30 22.34
CA LYS A 183 -19.09 -11.95 23.17
C LYS A 183 -18.78 -12.11 24.67
N GLY A 184 -18.96 -11.01 25.41
CA GLY A 184 -18.76 -10.96 26.85
C GLY A 184 -17.30 -11.00 27.31
N GLN A 185 -16.33 -10.97 26.40
CA GLN A 185 -14.90 -11.01 26.71
C GLN A 185 -14.30 -9.63 27.01
N ASN A 186 -13.23 -9.62 27.80
CA ASN A 186 -12.33 -8.50 27.96
C ASN A 186 -11.18 -8.65 26.94
N VAL A 187 -11.09 -7.69 26.01
CA VAL A 187 -10.20 -7.79 24.85
C VAL A 187 -9.18 -6.66 24.86
N VAL A 188 -7.90 -6.99 24.69
CA VAL A 188 -6.79 -6.04 24.48
C VAL A 188 -6.36 -6.07 23.03
N PHE A 189 -6.42 -4.92 22.36
CA PHE A 189 -5.79 -4.72 21.06
C PHE A 189 -4.39 -4.14 21.23
N VAL A 190 -3.39 -4.72 20.54
CA VAL A 190 -2.01 -4.22 20.55
C VAL A 190 -1.71 -3.58 19.21
N GLY A 191 -1.60 -2.26 19.20
CA GLY A 191 -1.43 -1.44 18.01
C GLY A 191 -2.71 -0.69 17.60
N MET A 192 -2.53 0.56 17.17
CA MET A 192 -3.62 1.47 16.80
C MET A 192 -3.36 2.04 15.40
N SER A 193 -3.68 1.24 14.37
CA SER A 193 -3.55 1.61 12.96
C SER A 193 -4.69 0.99 12.14
N SER A 194 -4.55 0.80 10.83
CA SER A 194 -5.61 0.36 9.91
C SER A 194 -6.36 -0.89 10.37
N SER A 195 -5.64 -1.95 10.81
CA SER A 195 -6.30 -3.18 11.26
C SER A 195 -7.14 -2.95 12.53
N ALA A 196 -6.65 -2.14 13.47
CA ALA A 196 -7.43 -1.78 14.66
C ALA A 196 -8.67 -0.96 14.28
N SER A 197 -8.53 -0.03 13.34
CA SER A 197 -9.64 0.78 12.82
C SER A 197 -10.79 -0.06 12.24
N ASP A 198 -10.48 -1.20 11.62
CA ASP A 198 -11.50 -2.07 11.03
C ASP A 198 -12.11 -3.05 12.07
N VAL A 199 -11.29 -3.56 13.00
CA VAL A 199 -11.69 -4.65 13.91
C VAL A 199 -12.28 -4.14 15.23
N VAL A 200 -11.70 -3.09 15.84
CA VAL A 200 -12.15 -2.56 17.15
C VAL A 200 -13.62 -2.19 17.15
N PRO A 201 -14.16 -1.44 16.16
CA PRO A 201 -15.57 -1.06 16.14
C PRO A 201 -16.54 -2.25 16.08
N LEU A 202 -16.10 -3.39 15.54
CA LEU A 202 -16.89 -4.61 15.48
C LEU A 202 -16.88 -5.35 16.82
N VAL A 203 -15.69 -5.45 17.44
CA VAL A 203 -15.52 -6.17 18.72
C VAL A 203 -16.22 -5.45 19.86
N VAL A 204 -16.18 -4.11 19.89
CA VAL A 204 -16.89 -3.27 20.89
C VAL A 204 -18.38 -3.59 20.99
N GLN A 205 -19.01 -4.02 19.91
CA GLN A 205 -20.44 -4.34 19.89
C GLN A 205 -20.78 -5.64 20.65
N ASN A 206 -19.80 -6.50 20.90
CA ASN A 206 -19.98 -7.82 21.48
C ASN A 206 -19.19 -8.05 22.77
N ALA A 207 -18.02 -7.42 22.90
CA ALA A 207 -17.14 -7.58 24.05
C ALA A 207 -17.70 -6.89 25.31
N ALA A 208 -17.27 -7.35 26.49
CA ALA A 208 -17.59 -6.71 27.76
C ALA A 208 -16.76 -5.45 27.96
N LYS A 209 -15.45 -5.52 27.67
CA LYS A 209 -14.52 -4.37 27.73
C LYS A 209 -13.51 -4.46 26.60
N VAL A 210 -13.14 -3.32 26.05
CA VAL A 210 -12.14 -3.23 24.98
C VAL A 210 -11.07 -2.21 25.35
N TYR A 211 -9.83 -2.65 25.31
CA TYR A 211 -8.63 -1.86 25.57
C TYR A 211 -7.80 -1.77 24.29
N VAL A 212 -7.26 -0.60 23.99
CA VAL A 212 -6.38 -0.39 22.82
C VAL A 212 -5.02 0.10 23.29
N SER A 213 -4.02 -0.74 23.17
CA SER A 213 -2.66 -0.47 23.63
C SER A 213 -1.79 0.04 22.49
N HIS A 214 -1.08 1.15 22.73
CA HIS A 214 -0.10 1.69 21.79
C HIS A 214 1.10 2.31 22.51
N ARG A 215 2.30 2.11 21.95
CA ARG A 215 3.56 2.56 22.59
C ARG A 215 3.81 4.05 22.42
N ARG A 216 3.30 4.64 21.35
CA ARG A 216 3.44 6.05 20.98
C ARG A 216 2.15 6.54 20.35
N GLY A 217 2.00 7.84 20.27
CA GLY A 217 0.83 8.46 19.66
C GLY A 217 0.65 8.08 18.20
N THR A 218 -0.53 8.32 17.71
CA THR A 218 -0.92 8.10 16.31
C THR A 218 -1.81 9.23 15.83
N TRP A 219 -1.69 9.54 14.55
CA TRP A 219 -2.56 10.53 13.92
C TRP A 219 -3.88 9.88 13.52
N ILE A 220 -4.98 10.43 14.01
CA ILE A 220 -6.33 10.00 13.62
C ILE A 220 -6.85 10.95 12.55
N PHE A 221 -7.19 10.41 11.41
CA PHE A 221 -7.83 11.15 10.32
C PHE A 221 -9.12 10.46 9.91
N GLY A 222 -10.15 11.28 9.62
CA GLY A 222 -11.36 10.79 8.99
C GLY A 222 -11.25 10.75 7.47
N ARG A 223 -12.02 9.88 6.85
CA ARG A 223 -12.24 9.86 5.40
C ARG A 223 -12.86 11.16 4.91
N TRP A 224 -13.68 11.76 5.75
CA TRP A 224 -14.44 12.97 5.46
C TRP A 224 -13.91 14.18 6.21
N ARG A 225 -13.87 15.30 5.53
CA ARG A 225 -13.57 16.60 6.11
C ARG A 225 -14.48 17.67 5.54
N ASN A 226 -15.29 18.29 6.39
CA ASN A 226 -16.32 19.26 5.96
C ASN A 226 -17.22 18.69 4.85
N GLY A 227 -17.64 17.42 4.97
CA GLY A 227 -18.48 16.73 4.00
C GLY A 227 -17.80 16.36 2.67
N LEU A 228 -16.48 16.56 2.54
CA LEU A 228 -15.71 16.20 1.36
C LEU A 228 -14.68 15.12 1.68
N PRO A 229 -14.36 14.23 0.74
CA PRO A 229 -13.26 13.28 0.88
C PRO A 229 -11.93 14.00 1.20
N THR A 230 -11.23 13.51 2.23
CA THR A 230 -9.99 14.14 2.73
C THR A 230 -8.86 14.08 1.69
N ASP A 231 -8.80 13.06 0.87
CA ASP A 231 -7.81 12.89 -0.20
C ASP A 231 -7.92 13.96 -1.32
N LEU A 232 -9.08 14.62 -1.47
CA LEU A 232 -9.25 15.76 -2.38
C LEU A 232 -8.53 17.05 -1.92
N LEU A 233 -7.92 17.06 -0.75
CA LEU A 233 -7.08 18.17 -0.28
C LEU A 233 -5.71 18.21 -0.95
N VAL A 234 -5.29 17.09 -1.53
CA VAL A 234 -4.01 16.95 -2.24
C VAL A 234 -4.27 16.99 -3.75
N ASN A 235 -3.42 17.70 -4.47
CA ASN A 235 -3.37 17.71 -5.93
C ASN A 235 -1.92 17.52 -6.38
N TYR A 236 -1.71 17.36 -7.69
CA TYR A 236 -0.39 17.12 -8.27
C TYR A 236 0.66 18.15 -7.80
N THR A 237 0.37 19.44 -7.89
CA THR A 237 1.32 20.51 -7.50
C THR A 237 1.71 20.43 -6.03
N ARG A 238 0.74 20.24 -5.14
CA ARG A 238 0.99 20.09 -3.70
C ARG A 238 1.80 18.84 -3.39
N ARG A 239 1.52 17.74 -4.08
CA ARG A 239 2.25 16.49 -3.95
C ARG A 239 3.71 16.64 -4.39
N GLN A 240 3.95 17.22 -5.55
CA GLN A 240 5.31 17.47 -6.05
C GLN A 240 6.10 18.38 -5.11
N MET A 241 5.47 19.43 -4.59
CA MET A 241 6.08 20.27 -3.57
C MET A 241 6.43 19.48 -2.29
N GLY A 242 5.54 18.60 -1.86
CA GLY A 242 5.79 17.71 -0.71
C GLY A 242 6.99 16.79 -0.94
N TYR A 243 7.09 16.16 -2.10
CA TYR A 243 8.23 15.32 -2.47
C TYR A 243 9.53 16.10 -2.53
N PHE A 244 9.52 17.28 -3.15
CA PHE A 244 10.67 18.18 -3.20
C PHE A 244 11.14 18.57 -1.79
N MET A 245 10.23 19.03 -0.94
CA MET A 245 10.54 19.40 0.44
C MET A 245 11.10 18.22 1.24
N GLN A 246 10.54 17.03 1.06
CA GLN A 246 10.99 15.83 1.76
C GLN A 246 12.39 15.39 1.32
N SER A 247 12.72 15.53 0.04
CA SER A 247 14.03 15.13 -0.50
C SER A 247 15.13 16.12 -0.21
N TRP A 248 14.86 17.43 -0.34
CA TRP A 248 15.87 18.48 -0.23
C TRP A 248 15.96 19.10 1.15
N PHE A 249 14.86 19.11 1.91
CA PHE A 249 14.74 19.72 3.24
C PHE A 249 14.03 18.78 4.22
N PRO A 250 14.54 17.55 4.46
CA PRO A 250 13.81 16.51 5.21
C PRO A 250 13.44 16.95 6.62
N ASP A 251 14.34 17.62 7.35
CA ASP A 251 14.08 18.05 8.73
C ASP A 251 13.03 19.17 8.80
N LEU A 252 13.11 20.12 7.88
CA LEU A 252 12.09 21.19 7.78
C LEU A 252 10.74 20.61 7.38
N SER A 253 10.73 19.67 6.41
CA SER A 253 9.51 18.97 5.98
C SER A 253 8.87 18.21 7.14
N ALA A 254 9.65 17.47 7.93
CA ALA A 254 9.17 16.74 9.11
C ALA A 254 8.58 17.70 10.16
N LYS A 255 9.29 18.79 10.46
CA LYS A 255 8.85 19.81 11.43
C LYS A 255 7.55 20.50 10.99
N LEU A 256 7.46 20.94 9.75
CA LEU A 256 6.24 21.55 9.20
C LEU A 256 5.07 20.55 9.15
N SER A 257 5.36 19.31 8.77
CA SER A 257 4.36 18.23 8.77
C SER A 257 3.81 17.99 10.18
N LYS A 258 4.68 17.90 11.20
CA LYS A 258 4.28 17.72 12.60
C LYS A 258 3.41 18.89 13.09
N MET A 259 3.83 20.13 12.81
CA MET A 259 3.06 21.33 13.17
C MET A 259 1.67 21.35 12.52
N ALA A 260 1.61 21.11 11.21
CA ALA A 260 0.36 21.07 10.46
C ALA A 260 -0.58 19.96 10.99
N THR A 261 -0.03 18.79 11.27
CA THR A 261 -0.82 17.66 11.77
C THR A 261 -1.34 17.91 13.18
N THR A 262 -0.51 18.46 14.08
CA THR A 262 -0.95 18.85 15.43
C THR A 262 -2.09 19.87 15.36
N PHE A 263 -1.98 20.86 14.47
CA PHE A 263 -3.06 21.83 14.26
C PHE A 263 -4.33 21.18 13.72
N LEU A 264 -4.20 20.22 12.81
CA LEU A 264 -5.34 19.47 12.27
C LEU A 264 -6.03 18.60 13.35
N MET A 265 -5.24 17.92 14.18
CA MET A 265 -5.77 17.10 15.28
C MET A 265 -6.52 17.94 16.32
N LYS A 266 -6.03 19.14 16.65
CA LYS A 266 -6.73 20.05 17.57
C LYS A 266 -8.13 20.47 17.07
N LYS A 267 -8.39 20.42 15.77
CA LYS A 267 -9.71 20.69 15.19
C LYS A 267 -10.74 19.59 15.46
N TYR A 268 -10.30 18.39 15.84
CA TYR A 268 -11.22 17.34 16.29
C TYR A 268 -11.73 17.55 17.73
N GLY A 269 -11.43 18.70 18.36
CA GLY A 269 -11.82 19.05 19.73
C GLY A 269 -10.77 18.68 20.76
N ASN A 270 -11.13 18.78 22.05
CA ASN A 270 -10.25 18.41 23.14
C ASN A 270 -9.98 16.91 23.09
N LEU A 271 -8.69 16.57 22.94
CA LEU A 271 -8.20 15.21 23.09
C LEU A 271 -7.76 15.03 24.53
N ASP A 272 -8.33 14.06 25.21
CA ASP A 272 -7.94 13.74 26.59
C ASP A 272 -6.45 13.33 26.58
N PRO A 273 -5.60 13.97 27.40
CA PRO A 273 -4.19 13.61 27.50
C PRO A 273 -3.95 12.15 27.89
N SER A 274 -4.88 11.54 28.66
CA SER A 274 -4.79 10.12 29.03
C SER A 274 -4.81 9.17 27.83
N TRP A 275 -5.35 9.60 26.69
CA TRP A 275 -5.34 8.79 25.47
C TRP A 275 -3.96 8.75 24.80
N ARG A 276 -3.04 9.66 25.13
CA ARG A 276 -1.64 9.72 24.65
C ARG A 276 -1.52 9.78 23.10
N LEU A 277 -2.54 10.24 22.40
CA LEU A 277 -2.59 10.22 20.92
C LEU A 277 -1.53 11.12 20.28
N LEU A 278 -1.14 12.21 20.93
CA LEU A 278 -0.15 13.16 20.40
C LEU A 278 1.26 12.91 20.92
N GLU A 279 1.41 12.03 21.91
CA GLU A 279 2.69 11.74 22.54
C GLU A 279 3.57 10.92 21.58
N ASP A 280 4.74 11.46 21.24
CA ASP A 280 5.70 10.85 20.32
C ASP A 280 5.11 10.37 18.99
N ALA A 281 4.02 11.00 18.54
CA ALA A 281 3.42 10.68 17.25
C ALA A 281 4.40 11.01 16.11
N PRO A 282 4.69 10.06 15.21
CA PRO A 282 5.67 10.25 14.15
C PRO A 282 5.15 11.26 13.12
N PRO A 283 6.04 12.05 12.46
CA PRO A 283 5.62 12.97 11.40
C PRO A 283 4.93 12.24 10.23
N LEU A 284 3.88 12.85 9.67
CA LEU A 284 3.15 12.30 8.51
C LEU A 284 4.00 12.11 7.26
N SER A 285 5.07 12.90 7.12
CA SER A 285 6.01 12.79 6.01
C SER A 285 6.73 11.43 6.00
N LEU A 286 6.69 10.71 7.10
CA LEU A 286 7.50 9.53 7.37
C LEU A 286 6.68 8.28 7.67
N ASN A 287 5.41 8.44 7.97
CA ASN A 287 4.54 7.34 8.31
C ASN A 287 3.18 7.49 7.61
N LEU A 288 2.68 6.41 7.01
CA LEU A 288 1.33 6.38 6.48
C LEU A 288 0.34 6.36 7.63
N THR A 289 -0.59 7.30 7.62
CA THR A 289 -1.67 7.34 8.59
C THR A 289 -2.84 6.50 8.13
N ALA A 290 -3.48 5.84 9.07
CA ALA A 290 -4.75 5.16 8.82
C ALA A 290 -5.92 6.14 8.94
N CYS A 291 -6.96 5.92 8.13
CA CYS A 291 -8.26 6.51 8.39
C CYS A 291 -8.91 5.77 9.57
N MET A 292 -9.28 6.50 10.60
CA MET A 292 -9.83 5.96 11.86
C MET A 292 -11.08 6.74 12.26
N ASP A 293 -12.09 6.75 11.40
CA ASP A 293 -13.29 7.59 11.56
C ASP A 293 -13.99 7.42 12.92
N THR A 294 -14.10 6.17 13.39
CA THR A 294 -14.86 5.82 14.58
C THR A 294 -14.04 5.73 15.86
N MET A 295 -12.71 5.62 15.77
CA MET A 295 -11.87 5.37 16.95
C MET A 295 -11.93 6.51 17.97
N LEU A 296 -11.97 7.75 17.51
CA LEU A 296 -12.02 8.91 18.39
C LEU A 296 -13.38 9.00 19.11
N ASP A 297 -14.46 8.66 18.43
CA ASP A 297 -15.80 8.65 19.04
C ASP A 297 -15.93 7.53 20.06
N LEU A 298 -15.37 6.35 19.78
CA LEU A 298 -15.33 5.25 20.76
C LEU A 298 -14.53 5.60 22.02
N LEU A 299 -13.44 6.36 21.89
CA LEU A 299 -12.68 6.89 23.04
C LEU A 299 -13.51 7.89 23.84
N ARG A 300 -14.18 8.83 23.18
CA ARG A 300 -15.04 9.85 23.82
C ARG A 300 -16.24 9.25 24.57
N GLU A 301 -16.83 8.23 23.98
CA GLU A 301 -17.96 7.50 24.55
C GLU A 301 -17.54 6.53 25.66
N GLY A 302 -16.24 6.39 25.93
CA GLY A 302 -15.70 5.45 26.91
C GLY A 302 -15.92 3.97 26.54
N LYS A 303 -16.25 3.68 25.27
CA LYS A 303 -16.44 2.31 24.77
C LYS A 303 -15.12 1.56 24.60
N ILE A 304 -14.03 2.30 24.45
CA ILE A 304 -12.68 1.76 24.46
C ILE A 304 -11.81 2.56 25.42
N THR A 305 -10.86 1.87 26.05
CA THR A 305 -9.87 2.49 26.93
C THR A 305 -8.50 2.46 26.27
N SER A 306 -7.87 3.64 26.15
CA SER A 306 -6.48 3.73 25.67
C SER A 306 -5.53 3.29 26.76
N MET A 307 -4.59 2.40 26.42
CA MET A 307 -3.57 1.87 27.30
C MET A 307 -2.18 2.15 26.73
N HIS A 308 -1.20 2.36 27.61
CA HIS A 308 0.20 2.39 27.18
C HIS A 308 0.63 1.03 26.65
N GLY A 309 1.74 0.96 25.91
CA GLY A 309 2.22 -0.29 25.29
C GLY A 309 2.22 -1.48 26.25
N VAL A 310 1.88 -2.66 25.76
CA VAL A 310 2.06 -3.90 26.54
C VAL A 310 3.54 -4.08 26.87
N GLU A 311 3.85 -4.34 28.14
CA GLU A 311 5.20 -4.63 28.64
C GLU A 311 5.43 -6.15 28.72
N SER A 312 4.55 -6.87 29.43
CA SER A 312 4.70 -8.30 29.69
C SER A 312 3.35 -8.97 30.04
N PHE A 313 3.34 -10.28 30.09
CA PHE A 313 2.28 -11.10 30.66
C PHE A 313 2.76 -11.66 32.02
N LEU A 314 1.86 -11.70 33.02
CA LEU A 314 2.19 -12.08 34.40
C LEU A 314 1.60 -13.45 34.79
N GLY A 315 1.33 -14.29 33.79
CA GLY A 315 0.63 -15.57 33.98
C GLY A 315 -0.88 -15.42 34.17
N GLY A 316 -1.63 -16.51 34.08
CA GLY A 316 -3.09 -16.48 34.09
C GLY A 316 -3.63 -15.59 32.96
N LYS A 317 -4.54 -14.68 33.30
CA LYS A 317 -5.14 -13.73 32.36
C LYS A 317 -4.63 -12.29 32.59
N LYS A 318 -3.41 -12.14 33.08
CA LYS A 318 -2.85 -10.85 33.50
C LYS A 318 -1.95 -10.25 32.44
N VAL A 319 -2.21 -8.98 32.09
CA VAL A 319 -1.42 -8.20 31.15
C VAL A 319 -0.90 -6.94 31.85
N LYS A 320 0.42 -6.73 31.82
CA LYS A 320 1.08 -5.54 32.36
C LYS A 320 1.43 -4.57 31.23
N PHE A 321 1.20 -3.29 31.48
CA PHE A 321 1.49 -2.21 30.56
C PHE A 321 2.71 -1.40 30.99
N MET A 322 3.31 -0.66 30.05
CA MET A 322 4.57 0.10 30.27
C MET A 322 4.45 1.22 31.32
N ASP A 323 3.24 1.65 31.67
CA ASP A 323 2.98 2.62 32.75
C ASP A 323 2.77 1.95 34.13
N GLY A 324 2.98 0.65 34.22
CA GLY A 324 2.82 -0.14 35.44
C GLY A 324 1.40 -0.65 35.68
N THR A 325 0.43 -0.24 34.90
CA THR A 325 -0.95 -0.75 34.99
C THR A 325 -1.01 -2.25 34.75
N VAL A 326 -1.78 -2.97 35.52
CA VAL A 326 -2.03 -4.43 35.35
C VAL A 326 -3.54 -4.65 35.21
N LEU A 327 -3.93 -5.38 34.18
CA LEU A 327 -5.28 -5.91 33.99
C LEU A 327 -5.25 -7.42 34.26
N ASP A 328 -6.17 -7.93 35.10
CA ASP A 328 -6.14 -9.28 35.68
C ASP A 328 -7.05 -10.28 34.95
N ASP A 329 -7.98 -9.82 34.13
CA ASP A 329 -9.11 -10.59 33.60
C ASP A 329 -9.21 -10.53 32.06
N ILE A 330 -8.08 -10.51 31.38
CA ILE A 330 -8.06 -10.42 29.91
C ILE A 330 -8.27 -11.79 29.26
N ASP A 331 -9.35 -11.90 28.50
CA ASP A 331 -9.72 -13.14 27.78
C ASP A 331 -8.97 -13.28 26.46
N THR A 332 -8.82 -12.19 25.71
CA THR A 332 -8.17 -12.21 24.39
C THR A 332 -7.26 -11.01 24.16
N VAL A 333 -6.10 -11.27 23.57
CA VAL A 333 -5.18 -10.25 23.05
C VAL A 333 -5.11 -10.36 21.53
N ILE A 334 -5.40 -9.26 20.82
CA ILE A 334 -5.40 -9.19 19.36
C ILE A 334 -4.24 -8.29 18.90
N PHE A 335 -3.27 -8.86 18.20
CA PHE A 335 -2.16 -8.11 17.64
C PHE A 335 -2.58 -7.41 16.34
N CYS A 336 -2.66 -6.09 16.37
CA CYS A 336 -2.81 -5.20 15.21
C CYS A 336 -1.45 -4.59 14.83
N THR A 337 -0.41 -5.38 14.87
CA THR A 337 1.01 -4.97 14.80
C THR A 337 1.59 -4.98 13.39
N GLY A 338 0.71 -5.18 12.39
CA GLY A 338 1.06 -5.11 10.97
C GLY A 338 1.54 -6.42 10.37
N TYR A 339 2.15 -6.33 9.21
CA TYR A 339 2.50 -7.46 8.36
C TYR A 339 3.92 -7.34 7.82
N ARG A 340 4.44 -8.44 7.30
CA ARG A 340 5.67 -8.51 6.52
C ARG A 340 5.37 -9.11 5.15
N ALA A 341 6.17 -8.74 4.16
CA ALA A 341 6.19 -9.42 2.87
C ALA A 341 6.79 -10.83 3.03
N ASP A 342 6.26 -11.77 2.29
CA ASP A 342 6.76 -13.14 2.29
C ASP A 342 7.76 -13.34 1.14
N PHE A 343 9.02 -13.50 1.49
CA PHE A 343 10.11 -13.82 0.56
C PHE A 343 10.47 -15.30 0.56
N SER A 344 9.76 -16.15 1.28
CA SER A 344 10.09 -17.58 1.41
C SER A 344 10.11 -18.32 0.07
N ILE A 345 9.29 -17.87 -0.89
CA ILE A 345 9.25 -18.43 -2.24
C ILE A 345 10.41 -17.95 -3.14
N LEU A 346 11.26 -17.05 -2.65
CA LEU A 346 12.37 -16.39 -3.37
C LEU A 346 13.68 -16.57 -2.60
N PRO A 347 14.19 -17.80 -2.45
CA PRO A 347 15.33 -18.08 -1.57
C PRO A 347 16.65 -17.41 -2.02
N PHE A 348 16.73 -16.98 -3.28
CA PHE A 348 17.90 -16.30 -3.84
C PHE A 348 17.94 -14.78 -3.53
N VAL A 349 16.85 -14.21 -2.99
CA VAL A 349 16.83 -12.78 -2.64
C VAL A 349 17.63 -12.56 -1.38
N GLU A 350 18.74 -11.86 -1.54
CA GLU A 350 19.59 -11.48 -0.42
C GLU A 350 18.91 -10.41 0.43
N HIS A 351 19.11 -10.48 1.74
CA HIS A 351 18.62 -9.51 2.70
C HIS A 351 19.79 -8.91 3.47
N SER A 352 19.73 -7.60 3.68
CA SER A 352 20.68 -6.96 4.60
C SER A 352 20.23 -7.18 6.03
N THR A 353 21.11 -7.79 6.82
CA THR A 353 21.06 -7.70 8.27
C THR A 353 22.04 -6.61 8.68
N PRO A 354 21.66 -5.64 9.52
CA PRO A 354 22.59 -4.63 9.98
C PRO A 354 23.71 -5.31 10.79
N GLU A 355 24.96 -5.19 10.34
CA GLU A 355 26.12 -5.76 11.03
C GLU A 355 26.51 -5.05 12.33
N ASN A 356 25.85 -3.97 12.70
CA ASN A 356 26.11 -3.26 13.94
C ASN A 356 25.17 -3.71 15.05
N ASP A 357 25.42 -4.88 15.55
CA ASP A 357 24.70 -5.59 16.60
C ASP A 357 24.78 -4.99 18.01
N ALA A 358 25.41 -3.85 18.19
CA ALA A 358 25.49 -3.22 19.51
C ALA A 358 24.18 -2.53 19.95
N GLN A 359 23.21 -2.37 19.05
CA GLN A 359 21.87 -1.91 19.37
C GLN A 359 20.88 -2.69 18.51
N ASP A 360 20.48 -3.84 19.01
CA ASP A 360 19.43 -4.67 18.46
C ASP A 360 18.35 -3.84 17.78
N ASN A 361 18.20 -4.00 16.46
CA ASN A 361 17.09 -3.51 15.67
C ASN A 361 17.23 -2.15 14.95
N ALA A 362 18.32 -1.91 14.23
CA ALA A 362 18.36 -0.77 13.30
C ALA A 362 17.16 -0.75 12.31
N PHE A 363 16.48 -1.90 12.13
CA PHE A 363 15.29 -2.05 11.26
C PHE A 363 14.10 -2.72 11.97
N GLY A 364 14.02 -2.63 13.31
CA GLY A 364 12.98 -3.32 14.06
C GLY A 364 13.02 -4.84 13.90
N GLY A 365 14.20 -5.43 13.70
CA GLY A 365 14.40 -6.86 13.48
C GLY A 365 13.88 -7.39 12.13
N ALA A 366 13.48 -6.52 11.19
CA ALA A 366 13.05 -6.95 9.87
C ALA A 366 14.21 -6.89 8.88
N PRO A 367 14.57 -8.00 8.21
CA PRO A 367 15.55 -7.98 7.14
C PRO A 367 15.04 -7.15 5.97
N ILE A 368 15.90 -6.32 5.37
CA ILE A 368 15.58 -5.52 4.20
C ILE A 368 16.05 -6.25 2.95
N PRO A 369 15.16 -6.52 1.97
CA PRO A 369 15.56 -7.18 0.73
C PRO A 369 16.49 -6.27 -0.09
N ARG A 370 17.55 -6.85 -0.65
CA ARG A 370 18.49 -6.16 -1.53
C ARG A 370 17.92 -6.03 -2.94
N LEU A 371 17.09 -5.00 -3.14
CA LEU A 371 16.39 -4.74 -4.40
C LEU A 371 16.67 -3.30 -4.87
N TYR A 372 17.16 -3.15 -6.07
CA TYR A 372 17.27 -1.85 -6.72
C TYR A 372 15.88 -1.25 -6.92
N MET A 373 15.69 0.00 -6.48
CA MET A 373 14.38 0.66 -6.45
C MET A 373 13.29 -0.14 -5.70
N ASN A 374 13.66 -1.03 -4.77
CA ASN A 374 12.76 -1.98 -4.12
C ASN A 374 11.96 -2.88 -5.09
N ILE A 375 12.46 -3.07 -6.30
CA ILE A 375 11.81 -3.81 -7.39
C ILE A 375 12.73 -4.90 -7.94
N PHE A 376 13.96 -4.56 -8.28
CA PHE A 376 14.83 -5.39 -9.12
C PHE A 376 15.95 -6.04 -8.31
N PRO A 377 16.03 -7.40 -8.27
CA PRO A 377 17.23 -8.06 -7.79
C PRO A 377 18.39 -7.78 -8.75
N PRO A 378 19.56 -7.28 -8.28
CA PRO A 378 20.62 -6.75 -9.16
C PRO A 378 21.10 -7.72 -10.26
N LYS A 379 21.27 -9.00 -9.89
CA LYS A 379 21.75 -10.04 -10.83
C LYS A 379 20.70 -10.48 -11.87
N HIS A 380 19.42 -10.08 -11.69
CA HIS A 380 18.29 -10.58 -12.47
C HIS A 380 17.28 -9.47 -12.86
N ALA A 381 17.69 -8.21 -12.86
CA ALA A 381 16.80 -7.07 -13.13
C ALA A 381 16.11 -7.14 -14.51
N GLU A 382 16.71 -7.78 -15.48
CA GLU A 382 16.20 -7.97 -16.84
C GLU A 382 15.11 -9.06 -16.95
N SER A 383 14.98 -9.92 -15.93
CA SER A 383 14.07 -11.07 -15.98
C SER A 383 13.23 -11.29 -14.73
N MET A 384 13.47 -10.50 -13.66
CA MET A 384 12.75 -10.60 -12.40
C MET A 384 12.33 -9.22 -11.90
N ALA A 385 11.08 -9.10 -11.47
CA ALA A 385 10.57 -7.94 -10.74
C ALA A 385 9.78 -8.38 -9.50
N ILE A 386 10.06 -7.76 -8.36
CA ILE A 386 9.49 -8.13 -7.06
C ILE A 386 8.70 -6.95 -6.51
N LEU A 387 7.37 -7.05 -6.54
CA LEU A 387 6.43 -5.96 -6.18
C LEU A 387 5.77 -6.16 -4.81
N ILE A 388 6.37 -6.99 -3.96
CA ILE A 388 5.90 -7.29 -2.61
C ILE A 388 6.59 -6.44 -1.53
N ALA A 389 7.69 -5.78 -1.86
CA ALA A 389 8.21 -4.71 -1.03
C ALA A 389 7.29 -3.49 -1.21
N SER A 390 6.73 -2.98 -0.10
CA SER A 390 5.83 -1.82 -0.16
C SER A 390 6.58 -0.58 -0.63
N THR A 391 6.36 -0.22 -1.88
CA THR A 391 7.01 0.94 -2.51
C THR A 391 6.03 2.08 -2.75
N TYR A 392 4.75 1.86 -2.44
CA TYR A 392 3.78 2.91 -2.60
C TYR A 392 4.03 4.01 -1.55
N GLY A 393 4.33 5.17 -2.05
CA GLY A 393 4.37 6.35 -1.23
C GLY A 393 2.97 6.90 -1.07
N LYS A 394 2.68 8.00 -1.73
CA LYS A 394 1.38 8.69 -1.64
C LYS A 394 0.48 8.47 -2.88
N ASN A 395 0.82 7.55 -3.76
CA ASN A 395 -0.05 7.13 -4.85
C ASN A 395 -1.05 6.09 -4.34
N ASN A 396 -2.25 6.08 -4.92
CA ASN A 396 -3.17 4.98 -4.64
C ASN A 396 -2.65 3.66 -5.26
N GLY A 397 -3.07 2.53 -4.68
CA GLY A 397 -2.56 1.22 -5.07
C GLY A 397 -2.83 0.86 -6.54
N PHE A 398 -3.95 1.30 -7.13
CA PHE A 398 -4.31 0.96 -8.51
C PHE A 398 -3.52 1.76 -9.54
N SER A 399 -3.40 3.09 -9.36
CA SER A 399 -2.59 3.90 -10.27
C SER A 399 -1.11 3.54 -10.18
N PHE A 400 -0.63 3.20 -8.98
CA PHE A 400 0.72 2.68 -8.79
C PHE A 400 0.91 1.35 -9.53
N ALA A 401 -0.06 0.42 -9.43
CA ALA A 401 -0.02 -0.86 -10.12
C ALA A 401 0.14 -0.68 -11.64
N ASP A 402 -0.59 0.25 -12.24
CA ASP A 402 -0.47 0.54 -13.67
C ASP A 402 0.88 1.18 -14.03
N VAL A 403 1.32 2.19 -13.28
CA VAL A 403 2.59 2.88 -13.58
C VAL A 403 3.78 1.93 -13.46
N ILE A 404 3.83 1.10 -12.41
CA ILE A 404 4.93 0.15 -12.23
C ILE A 404 4.90 -0.95 -13.30
N SER A 405 3.70 -1.40 -13.70
CA SER A 405 3.54 -2.38 -14.78
C SER A 405 4.03 -1.83 -16.11
N MET A 406 3.69 -0.59 -16.42
CA MET A 406 4.17 0.12 -17.61
C MET A 406 5.69 0.31 -17.58
N ALA A 407 6.25 0.67 -16.42
CA ALA A 407 7.68 0.87 -16.25
C ALA A 407 8.46 -0.44 -16.50
N ILE A 408 8.07 -1.53 -15.86
CA ILE A 408 8.72 -2.84 -16.00
C ILE A 408 8.64 -3.33 -17.45
N SER A 409 7.45 -3.27 -18.05
CA SER A 409 7.28 -3.68 -19.45
C SER A 409 8.15 -2.88 -20.40
N ASN A 410 8.22 -1.55 -20.26
CA ASN A 410 9.05 -0.70 -21.11
C ASN A 410 10.55 -0.95 -20.90
N ILE A 411 10.99 -1.18 -19.66
CA ILE A 411 12.37 -1.56 -19.35
C ILE A 411 12.72 -2.88 -20.05
N TRP A 412 11.90 -3.92 -19.88
CA TRP A 412 12.15 -5.24 -20.44
C TRP A 412 12.09 -5.28 -21.97
N ARG A 413 11.41 -4.36 -22.59
CA ARG A 413 11.39 -4.16 -24.07
C ARG A 413 12.51 -3.26 -24.58
N GLY A 414 13.30 -2.66 -23.70
CA GLY A 414 14.33 -1.68 -24.08
C GLY A 414 13.79 -0.32 -24.56
N VAL A 415 12.47 -0.07 -24.44
CA VAL A 415 11.83 1.17 -24.90
C VAL A 415 12.22 2.37 -24.04
N SER A 416 12.55 2.14 -22.78
CA SER A 416 12.94 3.19 -21.83
C SER A 416 14.41 3.59 -21.92
N GLY A 417 15.21 2.95 -22.79
CA GLY A 417 16.65 3.10 -22.82
C GLY A 417 17.33 2.40 -21.62
N ASP A 418 18.58 2.74 -21.36
CA ASP A 418 19.40 2.11 -20.32
C ASP A 418 19.05 2.63 -18.93
N MET A 419 17.86 2.29 -18.44
CA MET A 419 17.38 2.71 -17.11
C MET A 419 17.82 1.78 -15.97
N ILE A 420 18.30 0.59 -16.29
CA ILE A 420 18.85 -0.34 -15.30
C ILE A 420 20.37 -0.20 -15.32
N PRO A 421 20.97 0.31 -14.22
CA PRO A 421 22.43 0.45 -14.13
C PRO A 421 23.14 -0.90 -14.08
N SER A 422 24.46 -0.89 -14.15
CA SER A 422 25.27 -2.09 -13.94
C SER A 422 25.06 -2.66 -12.52
N VAL A 423 25.30 -3.97 -12.36
CA VAL A 423 25.13 -4.64 -11.06
C VAL A 423 25.89 -3.91 -9.92
N PRO A 424 27.19 -3.52 -10.09
CA PRO A 424 27.89 -2.78 -9.03
C PRO A 424 27.28 -1.41 -8.70
N GLU A 425 26.65 -0.74 -9.66
CA GLU A 425 25.97 0.54 -9.44
C GLU A 425 24.65 0.34 -8.70
N MET A 426 23.89 -0.71 -9.05
CA MET A 426 22.68 -1.09 -8.32
C MET A 426 22.99 -1.44 -6.87
N GLU A 427 24.04 -2.22 -6.60
CA GLU A 427 24.45 -2.59 -5.26
C GLU A 427 24.81 -1.35 -4.41
N ARG A 428 25.60 -0.41 -4.97
CA ARG A 428 25.91 0.85 -4.29
C ARG A 428 24.65 1.68 -3.98
N ALA A 429 23.68 1.71 -4.91
CA ALA A 429 22.43 2.42 -4.71
C ALA A 429 21.57 1.77 -3.62
N ILE A 430 21.58 0.44 -3.53
CA ILE A 430 20.92 -0.33 -2.47
C ILE A 430 21.55 -0.02 -1.11
N ASP A 431 22.88 -0.05 -1.00
CA ASP A 431 23.59 0.26 0.25
C ASP A 431 23.28 1.68 0.73
N ALA A 432 23.30 2.66 -0.17
CA ALA A 432 22.95 4.04 0.14
C ALA A 432 21.46 4.18 0.56
N HIS A 433 20.56 3.38 -0.02
CA HIS A 433 19.16 3.34 0.36
C HIS A 433 18.97 2.71 1.74
N HIS A 434 19.65 1.62 2.04
CA HIS A 434 19.60 0.95 3.34
C HIS A 434 20.17 1.84 4.45
N GLN A 435 21.26 2.57 4.20
CA GLN A 435 21.80 3.58 5.13
C GLN A 435 20.78 4.70 5.40
N TRP A 436 20.06 5.15 4.37
CA TRP A 436 19.00 6.14 4.55
C TRP A 436 17.84 5.60 5.41
N ILE A 437 17.42 4.35 5.21
CA ILE A 437 16.38 3.71 6.05
C ILE A 437 16.87 3.59 7.50
N ALA A 438 18.11 3.16 7.71
CA ALA A 438 18.70 3.06 9.05
C ALA A 438 18.75 4.41 9.76
N GLY A 439 19.16 5.48 9.05
CA GLY A 439 19.13 6.84 9.58
C GLY A 439 17.73 7.31 9.99
N ARG A 440 16.70 6.95 9.24
CA ARG A 440 15.30 7.22 9.61
C ARG A 440 14.87 6.45 10.85
N TRP A 441 15.28 5.19 10.96
CA TRP A 441 14.98 4.38 12.14
C TRP A 441 15.57 5.01 13.42
N VAL A 442 16.86 5.33 13.40
CA VAL A 442 17.54 5.95 14.54
C VAL A 442 16.90 7.29 14.93
N LYS A 443 16.56 8.11 13.94
CA LYS A 443 16.03 9.47 14.16
C LYS A 443 14.57 9.48 14.62
N GLU A 444 13.74 8.54 14.15
CA GLU A 444 12.30 8.62 14.24
C GLU A 444 11.62 7.36 14.74
N ASN A 445 12.42 6.35 15.06
CA ASN A 445 11.92 5.05 15.53
C ASN A 445 10.80 4.49 14.62
N THR A 446 10.97 4.63 13.29
CA THR A 446 10.00 4.14 12.31
C THR A 446 10.49 2.84 11.70
N THR A 447 9.62 1.83 11.64
CA THR A 447 9.91 0.49 11.13
C THR A 447 9.49 0.28 9.68
N ASP A 448 9.20 1.33 8.92
CA ASP A 448 8.84 1.20 7.52
C ASP A 448 10.08 0.92 6.66
N VAL A 449 10.46 -0.35 6.65
CA VAL A 449 11.59 -0.87 5.86
C VAL A 449 11.35 -0.83 4.34
N CYS A 450 10.12 -0.60 3.95
CA CYS A 450 9.72 -0.53 2.53
C CYS A 450 9.60 0.91 2.02
N ALA A 451 9.99 1.89 2.83
CA ALA A 451 9.98 3.28 2.41
C ALA A 451 10.97 3.55 1.28
N VAL A 452 10.62 4.48 0.41
CA VAL A 452 11.47 4.94 -0.69
C VAL A 452 11.59 6.46 -0.68
N LYS A 453 12.70 6.96 -1.23
CA LYS A 453 12.86 8.39 -1.50
C LYS A 453 11.90 8.75 -2.63
N GLN A 454 10.75 9.34 -2.28
CA GLN A 454 9.62 9.51 -3.21
C GLN A 454 9.96 10.33 -4.45
N TRP A 455 10.79 11.37 -4.33
CA TRP A 455 11.17 12.20 -5.46
C TRP A 455 11.91 11.41 -6.55
N GLU A 456 12.94 10.67 -6.16
CA GLU A 456 13.77 9.87 -7.06
C GLU A 456 12.98 8.67 -7.60
N PHE A 457 12.25 7.99 -6.73
CA PHE A 457 11.47 6.80 -7.08
C PHE A 457 10.34 7.11 -8.07
N GLN A 458 9.57 8.17 -7.82
CA GLN A 458 8.46 8.53 -8.71
C GLN A 458 8.99 9.00 -10.08
N ARG A 459 10.10 9.75 -10.11
CA ARG A 459 10.72 10.13 -11.38
C ARG A 459 11.17 8.92 -12.18
N PHE A 460 11.87 7.98 -11.54
CA PHE A 460 12.27 6.73 -12.17
C PHE A 460 11.06 5.99 -12.78
N LEU A 461 10.01 5.78 -11.99
CA LEU A 461 8.83 5.05 -12.46
C LEU A 461 8.13 5.76 -13.63
N HIS A 462 7.86 7.04 -13.50
CA HIS A 462 7.13 7.79 -14.53
C HIS A 462 7.93 7.97 -15.82
N GLU A 463 9.24 8.10 -15.72
CA GLU A 463 10.14 8.14 -16.87
C GLU A 463 10.19 6.79 -17.59
N ALA A 464 10.36 5.70 -16.83
CA ALA A 464 10.34 4.34 -17.38
C ALA A 464 8.98 4.01 -18.00
N ALA A 465 7.88 4.32 -17.31
CA ALA A 465 6.52 4.09 -17.79
C ALA A 465 6.13 4.95 -19.01
N GLY A 466 6.84 6.05 -19.25
CA GLY A 466 6.53 6.97 -20.33
C GLY A 466 5.22 7.73 -20.12
N THR A 467 4.90 8.13 -18.88
CA THR A 467 3.65 8.83 -18.56
C THR A 467 3.61 10.28 -19.00
N GLY A 468 4.77 10.89 -19.30
CA GLY A 468 4.87 12.27 -19.75
C GLY A 468 4.59 13.31 -18.66
N LEU A 469 4.66 12.94 -17.36
CA LEU A 469 4.37 13.88 -16.25
C LEU A 469 5.34 15.06 -16.20
N GLU A 470 6.50 15.00 -16.85
CA GLU A 470 7.39 16.15 -17.03
C GLU A 470 6.69 17.31 -17.75
N ASN A 471 5.64 17.05 -18.53
CA ASN A 471 4.78 18.06 -19.15
C ASN A 471 3.91 18.85 -18.14
N LEU A 472 3.83 18.38 -16.89
CA LEU A 472 3.21 19.12 -15.79
C LEU A 472 4.27 19.79 -14.87
N GLY A 473 5.55 19.60 -15.15
CA GLY A 473 6.64 20.20 -14.39
C GLY A 473 6.80 21.71 -14.61
N TRP A 474 7.78 22.32 -13.93
CA TRP A 474 8.11 23.75 -14.02
C TRP A 474 9.06 24.07 -15.18
N GLY A 475 9.55 23.07 -15.92
CA GLY A 475 10.42 23.25 -17.08
C GLY A 475 9.67 23.70 -18.33
N TRP A 476 10.40 23.92 -19.43
CA TRP A 476 9.87 24.40 -20.72
C TRP A 476 8.71 23.53 -21.26
N LYS A 477 8.77 22.19 -21.07
CA LYS A 477 7.68 21.28 -21.48
C LYS A 477 6.37 21.61 -20.74
N GLY A 478 6.47 21.92 -19.45
CA GLY A 478 5.32 22.28 -18.64
C GLY A 478 4.70 23.62 -19.02
N TRP A 479 5.53 24.60 -19.35
CA TRP A 479 5.08 25.90 -19.88
C TRP A 479 4.43 25.73 -21.25
N TRP A 480 5.00 24.90 -22.13
CA TRP A 480 4.45 24.62 -23.45
C TRP A 480 3.08 23.94 -23.36
N THR A 481 2.91 22.97 -22.46
CA THR A 481 1.62 22.33 -22.19
C THR A 481 0.59 23.33 -21.70
N TRP A 482 1.00 24.24 -20.80
CA TRP A 482 0.11 25.29 -20.31
C TRP A 482 -0.34 26.24 -21.43
N LEU A 483 0.54 26.62 -22.32
CA LEU A 483 0.20 27.49 -23.46
C LEU A 483 -0.74 26.82 -24.47
N ARG A 484 -0.54 25.51 -24.71
CA ARG A 484 -1.35 24.75 -25.68
C ARG A 484 -2.76 24.44 -25.17
N ASP A 485 -2.87 24.04 -23.90
CA ASP A 485 -4.14 23.67 -23.28
C ASP A 485 -4.15 24.10 -21.80
N PRO A 486 -4.41 25.40 -21.54
CA PRO A 486 -4.39 25.92 -20.18
C PRO A 486 -5.45 25.27 -19.29
N LYS A 487 -6.61 24.89 -19.86
CA LYS A 487 -7.67 24.22 -19.11
C LYS A 487 -7.22 22.86 -18.59
N MET A 488 -6.67 22.01 -19.45
CA MET A 488 -6.19 20.69 -19.05
C MET A 488 -4.98 20.77 -18.13
N SER A 489 -4.04 21.67 -18.41
CA SER A 489 -2.91 21.92 -17.54
C SER A 489 -3.36 22.33 -16.13
N TYR A 490 -4.35 23.21 -16.02
CA TYR A 490 -4.92 23.62 -14.73
C TYR A 490 -5.60 22.44 -14.02
N LEU A 491 -6.45 21.68 -14.72
CA LEU A 491 -7.17 20.54 -14.12
C LEU A 491 -6.20 19.47 -13.60
N MET A 492 -5.15 19.12 -14.36
CA MET A 492 -4.18 18.12 -13.95
C MET A 492 -3.25 18.58 -12.82
N ARG A 493 -2.92 19.89 -12.74
CA ARG A 493 -2.03 20.43 -11.71
C ARG A 493 -2.75 20.78 -10.40
N HIS A 494 -3.93 21.38 -10.51
CA HIS A 494 -4.65 22.00 -9.39
C HIS A 494 -6.03 21.40 -9.14
N GLY A 495 -6.55 20.61 -10.05
CA GLY A 495 -7.80 19.88 -9.91
C GLY A 495 -7.63 18.58 -9.12
N VAL A 496 -8.52 17.63 -9.39
CA VAL A 496 -8.45 16.29 -8.82
C VAL A 496 -7.28 15.53 -9.42
N GLU A 497 -6.44 14.95 -8.59
CA GLU A 497 -5.31 14.13 -9.03
C GLU A 497 -5.81 12.75 -9.44
N THR A 498 -6.13 12.59 -10.71
CA THR A 498 -6.64 11.33 -11.27
C THR A 498 -5.52 10.49 -11.89
N ALA A 499 -5.66 9.17 -11.87
CA ALA A 499 -4.75 8.24 -12.55
C ALA A 499 -4.72 8.44 -14.07
N TYR A 500 -5.78 9.00 -14.66
CA TYR A 500 -5.92 9.17 -16.11
C TYR A 500 -4.86 10.13 -16.70
N ALA A 501 -4.32 11.04 -15.90
CA ALA A 501 -3.22 11.92 -16.30
C ALA A 501 -1.96 11.14 -16.73
N PHE A 502 -1.79 9.91 -16.25
CA PHE A 502 -0.64 9.04 -16.56
C PHE A 502 -0.73 8.38 -17.95
N ARG A 503 -1.86 8.51 -18.63
CA ARG A 503 -2.10 8.06 -20.00
C ARG A 503 -2.54 9.18 -20.95
N TYR A 504 -2.33 10.43 -20.54
CA TYR A 504 -2.78 11.61 -21.30
C TYR A 504 -1.76 12.07 -22.33
N PHE A 505 -0.47 12.02 -21.99
CA PHE A 505 0.59 12.56 -22.86
C PHE A 505 1.16 11.50 -23.80
N GLU A 506 1.29 11.87 -25.08
CA GLU A 506 2.03 11.04 -26.05
C GLU A 506 3.53 11.24 -25.86
N THR A 507 4.23 10.16 -25.58
CA THR A 507 5.67 10.17 -25.31
C THR A 507 6.49 9.28 -26.27
N GLY A 508 5.83 8.56 -27.16
CA GLY A 508 6.43 7.54 -28.00
C GLY A 508 6.77 6.23 -27.27
N LYS A 509 6.76 6.25 -25.93
CA LYS A 509 7.06 5.05 -25.13
C LYS A 509 5.82 4.19 -24.88
N ARG A 510 4.63 4.79 -24.89
CA ARG A 510 3.35 4.12 -24.69
C ARG A 510 2.20 4.91 -25.31
N ALA A 511 1.24 4.18 -25.86
CA ALA A 511 0.02 4.80 -26.41
C ALA A 511 -0.78 5.51 -25.32
N VAL A 512 -1.30 6.68 -25.67
CA VAL A 512 -2.27 7.41 -24.83
C VAL A 512 -3.58 6.60 -24.73
N TRP A 513 -4.30 6.81 -23.65
CA TRP A 513 -5.67 6.33 -23.57
C TRP A 513 -6.61 7.41 -24.15
N PRO A 514 -7.38 7.12 -25.23
CA PRO A 514 -8.23 8.11 -25.87
C PRO A 514 -9.26 8.75 -24.91
N GLY A 515 -9.72 8.00 -23.91
CA GLY A 515 -10.65 8.47 -22.88
C GLY A 515 -10.05 9.36 -21.80
N ALA A 516 -8.72 9.54 -21.74
CA ALA A 516 -8.05 10.21 -20.64
C ALA A 516 -8.53 11.65 -20.43
N ARG A 517 -8.68 12.41 -21.52
CA ARG A 517 -9.14 13.80 -21.47
C ARG A 517 -10.53 13.93 -20.85
N ASP A 518 -11.46 13.13 -21.35
CA ASP A 518 -12.86 13.19 -20.93
C ASP A 518 -13.02 12.70 -19.49
N ALA A 519 -12.29 11.66 -19.09
CA ALA A 519 -12.29 11.15 -17.73
C ALA A 519 -11.74 12.16 -16.72
N ILE A 520 -10.67 12.92 -17.06
CA ILE A 520 -10.14 14.00 -16.22
C ILE A 520 -11.19 15.11 -16.05
N ILE A 521 -11.80 15.56 -17.14
CA ILE A 521 -12.83 16.62 -17.12
C ILE A 521 -14.03 16.16 -16.32
N HIS A 522 -14.52 14.95 -16.56
CA HIS A 522 -15.67 14.36 -15.89
C HIS A 522 -15.46 14.26 -14.36
N THR A 523 -14.34 13.69 -13.93
CA THR A 523 -14.04 13.56 -12.49
C THR A 523 -13.96 14.92 -11.79
N ASN A 524 -13.34 15.91 -12.44
CA ASN A 524 -13.29 17.27 -11.89
C ASN A 524 -14.69 17.91 -11.81
N ALA A 525 -15.57 17.63 -12.77
CA ALA A 525 -16.96 18.11 -12.76
C ALA A 525 -17.77 17.46 -11.63
N LEU A 526 -17.64 16.14 -11.41
CA LEU A 526 -18.25 15.43 -10.28
C LEU A 526 -17.85 16.02 -8.93
N VAL A 527 -16.55 16.27 -8.72
CA VAL A 527 -16.05 16.84 -7.47
C VAL A 527 -16.50 18.30 -7.30
N LYS A 528 -16.57 19.07 -8.39
CA LYS A 528 -17.12 20.44 -8.34
C LYS A 528 -18.59 20.43 -7.93
N LYS A 529 -19.39 19.50 -8.45
CA LYS A 529 -20.80 19.31 -8.06
C LYS A 529 -20.91 18.95 -6.58
N LEU A 530 -20.15 17.96 -6.13
CA LEU A 530 -20.11 17.55 -4.72
C LEU A 530 -19.78 18.73 -3.79
N ARG A 531 -18.79 19.56 -4.14
CA ARG A 531 -18.43 20.76 -3.38
C ARG A 531 -19.58 21.77 -3.31
N ALA A 532 -20.28 21.99 -4.40
CA ALA A 532 -21.41 22.92 -4.45
C ALA A 532 -22.59 22.43 -3.59
N GLU A 533 -22.89 21.14 -3.62
CA GLU A 533 -23.93 20.50 -2.80
C GLU A 533 -23.62 20.67 -1.31
N LYS A 534 -22.39 20.38 -0.89
CA LYS A 534 -21.98 20.51 0.51
C LYS A 534 -21.97 21.97 1.01
N LEU A 535 -21.58 22.92 0.15
CA LEU A 535 -21.64 24.33 0.47
C LEU A 535 -23.09 24.83 0.63
N ALA A 536 -24.02 24.27 -0.15
CA ALA A 536 -25.44 24.60 -0.04
C ALA A 536 -26.08 24.00 1.24
N GLU A 537 -25.66 22.80 1.66
CA GLU A 537 -26.09 22.19 2.93
C GLU A 537 -25.61 23.03 4.13
N THR A 538 -24.33 23.38 4.19
CA THR A 538 -23.74 24.18 5.29
C THR A 538 -24.35 25.60 5.43
N LYS A 539 -24.94 26.13 4.35
CA LYS A 539 -25.62 27.44 4.40
C LYS A 539 -27.07 27.34 4.91
N LYS A 540 -27.64 26.15 4.98
CA LYS A 540 -29.00 25.90 5.48
C LYS A 540 -29.03 25.54 6.96
N GLU A 541 -27.90 25.08 7.52
CA GLU A 541 -27.63 24.90 8.93
C GLU A 541 -27.19 26.24 9.57
#